data_9c84a53e60807e593515d968afcafbe1
#
_entry.id   9c84a53e60807e593515d968afcafbe1
#
_cell.length_a   1.000
_cell.length_b   1.000
_cell.length_c   1.000
_cell.angle_alpha   90.00
_cell.angle_beta   90.00
_cell.angle_gamma   90.00
#
_symmetry.space_group_name_H-M   'P 1'
#
loop_
_entity.id
_entity.type
_entity.pdbx_description
1 polymer ?
#
loop_
_entity_poly.entity_id
_entity_poly.type
_entity_poly.pdbx_seq_one_letter_code
_entity_poly.pdbx_strand_id
1 'polypeptide(L)'
;MLLCDTGVLLAAGNIKDRAHQACVGLLRQAEGPLLVPSPVLGEIGYLLQSRVGPQAEAAFLKSFGGDGFHIAELEDQDIRRMAELVEAYLDLPLGIVDAAVIALAERLQLTEIATLDHRHFAVVRPNHTRAFALLPGSEAV
;
A
#
# COMPACT_ATOMS: atom_id res chain seq x y z
N MET A 1 -2.10 8.28 10.24
CA MET A 1 -1.08 7.81 9.28
C MET A 1 -1.51 6.48 8.69
N LEU A 2 -1.52 6.36 7.37
CA LEU A 2 -2.01 5.17 6.68
C LEU A 2 -1.04 4.80 5.57
N LEU A 3 -0.54 3.57 5.59
CA LEU A 3 0.27 3.02 4.49
C LEU A 3 -0.63 2.53 3.38
N CYS A 4 -0.33 2.97 2.16
CA CYS A 4 -1.12 2.65 0.98
C CYS A 4 -0.39 1.68 0.08
N ASP A 5 -1.01 0.54 -0.18
CA ASP A 5 -0.52 -0.46 -1.13
C ASP A 5 -0.98 -0.12 -2.55
N THR A 6 -0.35 -0.74 -3.53
CA THR A 6 -0.56 -0.47 -4.96
C THR A 6 -2.01 -0.61 -5.39
N GLY A 7 -2.69 -1.68 -4.99
CA GLY A 7 -4.05 -1.98 -5.44
C GLY A 7 -5.07 -0.91 -5.08
N VAL A 8 -4.97 -0.35 -3.87
CA VAL A 8 -5.85 0.73 -3.42
C VAL A 8 -5.62 2.00 -4.25
N LEU A 9 -4.36 2.31 -4.52
CA LEU A 9 -4.01 3.49 -5.30
C LEU A 9 -4.48 3.35 -6.76
N LEU A 10 -4.32 2.16 -7.32
CA LEU A 10 -4.79 1.89 -8.68
C LEU A 10 -6.30 2.02 -8.77
N ALA A 11 -7.04 1.44 -7.83
CA ALA A 11 -8.50 1.53 -7.81
C ALA A 11 -8.96 2.98 -7.61
N ALA A 12 -8.29 3.73 -6.75
CA ALA A 12 -8.62 5.15 -6.55
C ALA A 12 -8.34 5.99 -7.79
N GLY A 13 -7.36 5.60 -8.61
CA GLY A 13 -7.02 6.30 -9.85
C GLY A 13 -7.80 5.83 -11.08
N ASN A 14 -8.69 4.85 -10.95
CA ASN A 14 -9.41 4.25 -12.07
C ASN A 14 -10.91 4.21 -11.78
N ILE A 15 -11.66 5.13 -12.36
CA ILE A 15 -13.12 5.23 -12.14
C ILE A 15 -13.90 4.00 -12.60
N LYS A 16 -13.30 3.17 -13.45
CA LYS A 16 -13.91 1.93 -13.94
C LYS A 16 -13.67 0.74 -13.00
N ASP A 17 -12.82 0.91 -11.99
CA ASP A 17 -12.52 -0.16 -11.06
C ASP A 17 -13.69 -0.37 -10.09
N ARG A 18 -14.04 -1.63 -9.86
CA ARG A 18 -15.14 -1.99 -8.95
C ARG A 18 -14.92 -1.45 -7.53
N ALA A 19 -13.67 -1.37 -7.10
CA ALA A 19 -13.31 -0.88 -5.77
C ALA A 19 -13.06 0.63 -5.73
N HIS A 20 -13.28 1.35 -6.83
CA HIS A 20 -12.96 2.78 -6.93
C HIS A 20 -13.57 3.62 -5.81
N GLN A 21 -14.88 3.51 -5.61
CA GLN A 21 -15.57 4.34 -4.62
C GLN A 21 -15.13 4.03 -3.20
N ALA A 22 -14.96 2.74 -2.88
CA ALA A 22 -14.49 2.32 -1.56
C ALA A 22 -13.08 2.85 -1.27
N CYS A 23 -12.18 2.78 -2.26
CA CYS A 23 -10.80 3.24 -2.08
C CYS A 23 -10.71 4.77 -2.02
N VAL A 24 -11.44 5.49 -2.86
CA VAL A 24 -11.49 6.95 -2.79
C VAL A 24 -12.05 7.40 -1.43
N GLY A 25 -13.12 6.76 -0.97
CA GLY A 25 -13.72 7.07 0.33
C GLY A 25 -12.74 6.83 1.48
N LEU A 26 -12.03 5.72 1.45
CA LEU A 26 -11.01 5.40 2.45
C LEU A 26 -9.93 6.47 2.51
N LEU A 27 -9.37 6.86 1.36
CA LEU A 27 -8.29 7.84 1.31
C LEU A 27 -8.75 9.23 1.75
N ARG A 28 -9.98 9.60 1.43
CA ARG A 28 -10.55 10.89 1.85
C ARG A 28 -10.85 10.97 3.33
N GLN A 29 -11.24 9.86 3.93
CA GLN A 29 -11.63 9.79 5.34
C GLN A 29 -10.46 9.52 6.28
N ALA A 30 -9.32 9.09 5.75
CA ALA A 30 -8.17 8.76 6.58
C ALA A 30 -7.66 9.99 7.32
N GLU A 31 -7.39 9.82 8.60
CA GLU A 31 -6.80 10.87 9.42
C GLU A 31 -5.27 10.79 9.36
N GLY A 32 -4.64 11.95 9.24
CA GLY A 32 -3.20 12.05 9.17
C GLY A 32 -2.63 11.74 7.79
N PRO A 33 -1.30 11.69 7.67
CA PRO A 33 -0.64 11.51 6.39
C PRO A 33 -0.95 10.19 5.70
N LEU A 34 -1.08 10.24 4.38
CA LEU A 34 -1.17 9.06 3.52
C LEU A 34 0.24 8.74 3.01
N LEU A 35 0.73 7.56 3.33
CA LEU A 35 2.11 7.17 3.03
C LEU A 35 2.16 6.17 1.88
N VAL A 36 3.02 6.44 0.91
CA VAL A 36 3.28 5.55 -0.22
C VAL A 36 4.70 5.02 -0.07
N PRO A 37 4.87 3.71 0.22
CA PRO A 37 6.22 3.12 0.26
C PRO A 37 6.95 3.34 -1.07
N SER A 38 8.24 3.66 -1.01
CA SER A 38 9.00 3.96 -2.23
C SER A 38 8.90 2.87 -3.31
N PRO A 39 8.91 1.54 -3.00
CA PRO A 39 8.71 0.54 -4.05
C PRO A 39 7.30 0.57 -4.66
N VAL A 40 6.29 0.97 -3.90
CA VAL A 40 4.92 1.10 -4.41
C VAL A 40 4.84 2.18 -5.48
N LEU A 41 5.60 3.27 -5.32
CA LEU A 41 5.59 4.37 -6.30
C LEU A 41 5.91 3.88 -7.71
N GLY A 42 6.94 3.07 -7.86
CA GLY A 42 7.30 2.53 -9.17
C GLY A 42 6.23 1.61 -9.74
N GLU A 43 5.71 0.71 -8.92
CA GLU A 43 4.67 -0.23 -9.35
C GLU A 43 3.37 0.48 -9.74
N ILE A 44 2.88 1.41 -8.91
CA ILE A 44 1.64 2.13 -9.21
C ILE A 44 1.81 3.02 -10.44
N GLY A 45 2.96 3.67 -10.61
CA GLY A 45 3.22 4.48 -11.80
C GLY A 45 3.10 3.66 -13.07
N TYR A 46 3.74 2.51 -13.12
CA TYR A 46 3.65 1.60 -14.26
C TYR A 46 2.21 1.14 -14.53
N LEU A 47 1.48 0.75 -13.48
CA LEU A 47 0.11 0.26 -13.64
C LEU A 47 -0.86 1.36 -14.07
N LEU A 48 -0.74 2.57 -13.53
CA LEU A 48 -1.57 3.69 -13.96
C LEU A 48 -1.34 4.02 -15.43
N GLN A 49 -0.08 4.10 -15.85
CA GLN A 49 0.26 4.38 -17.23
C GLN A 49 -0.31 3.33 -18.18
N SER A 50 -0.11 2.05 -17.87
CA SER A 50 -0.48 0.95 -18.75
C SER A 50 -1.97 0.63 -18.75
N ARG A 51 -2.66 0.78 -17.62
CA ARG A 51 -4.07 0.37 -17.48
C ARG A 51 -5.06 1.51 -17.58
N VAL A 52 -4.65 2.73 -17.25
CA VAL A 52 -5.55 3.89 -17.24
C VAL A 52 -5.11 4.93 -18.27
N GLY A 53 -3.83 5.32 -18.22
CA GLY A 53 -3.26 6.27 -19.16
C GLY A 53 -2.26 7.21 -18.51
N PRO A 54 -1.44 7.91 -19.31
CA PRO A 54 -0.40 8.80 -18.77
C PRO A 54 -0.96 9.99 -17.99
N GLN A 55 -2.20 10.42 -18.29
CA GLN A 55 -2.83 11.50 -17.54
C GLN A 55 -3.13 11.08 -16.10
N ALA A 56 -3.51 9.81 -15.87
CA ALA A 56 -3.75 9.29 -14.53
C ALA A 56 -2.47 9.21 -13.73
N GLU A 57 -1.38 8.79 -14.36
CA GLU A 57 -0.05 8.78 -13.74
C GLU A 57 0.37 10.19 -13.32
N ALA A 58 0.24 11.17 -14.23
CA ALA A 58 0.57 12.56 -13.93
C ALA A 58 -0.28 13.12 -12.79
N ALA A 59 -1.59 12.83 -12.80
CA ALA A 59 -2.50 13.29 -11.76
C ALA A 59 -2.12 12.72 -10.38
N PHE A 60 -1.76 11.42 -10.34
CA PHE A 60 -1.30 10.79 -9.12
C PHE A 60 -0.04 11.48 -8.58
N LEU A 61 0.95 11.72 -9.43
CA LEU A 61 2.19 12.39 -9.01
C LEU A 61 1.93 13.80 -8.50
N LYS A 62 0.98 14.52 -9.09
CA LYS A 62 0.60 15.86 -8.62
C LYS A 62 -0.12 15.87 -7.28
N SER A 63 -0.62 14.72 -6.82
CA SER A 63 -1.32 14.63 -5.55
C SER A 63 -0.39 14.49 -4.34
N PHE A 64 0.92 14.50 -4.55
CA PHE A 64 1.89 14.44 -3.46
C PHE A 64 2.09 15.81 -2.81
N GLY A 65 2.35 15.78 -1.52
CA GLY A 65 2.60 16.98 -0.70
C GLY A 65 1.35 17.48 0.01
N GLY A 66 1.53 18.38 0.94
CA GLY A 66 0.43 18.98 1.71
C GLY A 66 -0.44 17.93 2.39
N ASP A 67 -1.73 17.97 2.11
CA ASP A 67 -2.72 17.01 2.63
C ASP A 67 -2.81 15.73 1.79
N GLY A 68 -2.01 15.61 0.74
CA GLY A 68 -2.00 14.45 -0.14
C GLY A 68 -1.08 13.34 0.32
N PHE A 69 -0.50 12.65 -0.66
CA PHE A 69 0.41 11.54 -0.40
C PHE A 69 1.82 12.02 -0.05
N HIS A 70 2.52 11.19 0.71
CA HIS A 70 3.93 11.40 1.05
C HIS A 70 4.68 10.07 0.89
N ILE A 71 5.93 10.14 0.44
CA ILE A 71 6.76 8.94 0.30
C ILE A 71 7.20 8.45 1.68
N ALA A 72 7.10 7.15 1.88
CA ALA A 72 7.72 6.46 3.01
C ALA A 72 8.98 5.75 2.48
N GLU A 73 10.14 6.28 2.87
CA GLU A 73 11.43 5.77 2.41
C GLU A 73 11.84 4.51 3.14
N LEU A 74 12.50 3.61 2.43
CA LEU A 74 13.11 2.43 3.03
C LEU A 74 14.47 2.78 3.63
N GLU A 75 14.72 2.25 4.82
CA GLU A 75 16.03 2.28 5.45
C GLU A 75 16.69 0.90 5.28
N ASP A 76 18.01 0.82 5.50
CA ASP A 76 18.74 -0.46 5.39
C ASP A 76 18.14 -1.54 6.30
N GLN A 77 17.70 -1.17 7.51
CA GLN A 77 17.07 -2.11 8.42
C GLN A 77 15.75 -2.67 7.87
N ASP A 78 15.01 -1.86 7.10
CA ASP A 78 13.77 -2.33 6.46
C ASP A 78 14.10 -3.39 5.41
N ILE A 79 15.15 -3.18 4.63
CA ILE A 79 15.55 -4.12 3.59
C ILE A 79 15.99 -5.46 4.21
N ARG A 80 16.71 -5.41 5.32
CA ARG A 80 17.07 -6.65 6.05
C ARG A 80 15.81 -7.37 6.55
N ARG A 81 14.85 -6.63 7.09
CA ARG A 81 13.58 -7.22 7.53
C ARG A 81 12.80 -7.81 6.35
N MET A 82 12.81 -7.13 5.20
CA MET A 82 12.17 -7.63 3.98
C MET A 82 12.75 -8.99 3.58
N ALA A 83 14.06 -9.17 3.67
CA ALA A 83 14.71 -10.45 3.36
C ALA A 83 14.19 -11.56 4.27
N GLU A 84 14.08 -11.29 5.57
CA GLU A 84 13.54 -12.25 6.53
C GLU A 84 12.08 -12.62 6.20
N LEU A 85 11.27 -11.62 5.84
CA LEU A 85 9.87 -11.84 5.50
C LEU A 85 9.71 -12.69 4.23
N VAL A 86 10.49 -12.39 3.19
CA VAL A 86 10.45 -13.16 1.95
C VAL A 86 10.85 -14.61 2.20
N GLU A 87 11.90 -14.83 3.02
CA GLU A 87 12.33 -16.18 3.39
C GLU A 87 11.30 -16.94 4.21
N ALA A 88 10.63 -16.24 5.14
CA ALA A 88 9.61 -16.86 6.01
C ALA A 88 8.35 -17.27 5.25
N TYR A 89 8.05 -16.57 4.15
CA TYR A 89 6.80 -16.77 3.40
C TYR A 89 7.06 -17.12 1.93
N LEU A 90 8.04 -18.00 1.67
CA LEU A 90 8.40 -18.42 0.30
C LEU A 90 7.23 -19.05 -0.45
N ASP A 91 6.39 -19.80 0.24
CA ASP A 91 5.27 -20.51 -0.37
C ASP A 91 4.08 -19.60 -0.70
N LEU A 92 4.01 -18.44 -0.05
CA LEU A 92 2.92 -17.49 -0.27
C LEU A 92 2.83 -17.02 -1.73
N PRO A 93 3.81 -16.65 -2.54
CA PRO A 93 5.10 -16.01 -2.24
C PRO A 93 4.95 -14.53 -1.95
N LEU A 94 5.68 -14.05 -0.96
CA LEU A 94 5.66 -12.63 -0.58
C LEU A 94 6.71 -11.88 -1.41
N GLY A 95 6.26 -10.94 -2.24
CA GLY A 95 7.16 -10.15 -3.09
C GLY A 95 7.77 -8.95 -2.37
N ILE A 96 8.67 -8.24 -3.07
CA ILE A 96 9.38 -7.08 -2.53
C ILE A 96 8.42 -5.98 -2.07
N VAL A 97 7.38 -5.69 -2.86
CA VAL A 97 6.45 -4.61 -2.53
C VAL A 97 5.68 -4.92 -1.24
N ASP A 98 5.15 -6.15 -1.13
CA ASP A 98 4.45 -6.58 0.08
C ASP A 98 5.37 -6.55 1.29
N ALA A 99 6.59 -7.07 1.14
CA ALA A 99 7.58 -7.09 2.21
C ALA A 99 7.94 -5.67 2.66
N ALA A 100 8.04 -4.72 1.73
CA ALA A 100 8.33 -3.32 2.04
C ALA A 100 7.20 -2.68 2.85
N VAL A 101 5.94 -2.93 2.47
CA VAL A 101 4.79 -2.41 3.21
C VAL A 101 4.82 -2.94 4.66
N ILE A 102 5.07 -4.23 4.83
CA ILE A 102 5.10 -4.85 6.17
C ILE A 102 6.26 -4.29 7.00
N ALA A 103 7.47 -4.23 6.43
CA ALA A 103 8.64 -3.74 7.15
C ALA A 103 8.44 -2.28 7.60
N LEU A 104 7.89 -1.44 6.73
CA LEU A 104 7.59 -0.05 7.06
C LEU A 104 6.53 0.04 8.16
N ALA A 105 5.48 -0.78 8.07
CA ALA A 105 4.43 -0.79 9.09
C ALA A 105 5.02 -1.17 10.46
N GLU A 106 5.92 -2.13 10.50
CA GLU A 106 6.60 -2.53 11.75
C GLU A 106 7.45 -1.38 12.30
N ARG A 107 8.28 -0.77 11.47
CA ARG A 107 9.16 0.31 11.92
C ARG A 107 8.38 1.54 12.38
N LEU A 108 7.32 1.90 11.66
CA LEU A 108 6.49 3.05 11.97
C LEU A 108 5.37 2.74 12.99
N GLN A 109 5.28 1.49 13.44
CA GLN A 109 4.28 1.02 14.42
C GLN A 109 2.84 1.26 13.93
N LEU A 110 2.60 1.00 12.66
CA LEU A 110 1.28 1.14 12.04
C LEU A 110 0.57 -0.22 12.01
N THR A 111 -0.69 -0.22 12.38
CA THR A 111 -1.49 -1.45 12.43
C THR A 111 -2.52 -1.53 11.33
N GLU A 112 -2.76 -0.43 10.62
CA GLU A 112 -3.70 -0.36 9.51
C GLU A 112 -2.98 -0.20 8.19
N ILE A 113 -3.39 -0.99 7.19
CA ILE A 113 -2.85 -0.93 5.83
C ILE A 113 -4.00 -0.76 4.85
N ALA A 114 -3.90 0.20 3.94
CA ALA A 114 -4.82 0.35 2.83
C ALA A 114 -4.40 -0.62 1.72
N THR A 115 -5.11 -1.72 1.57
CA THR A 115 -4.79 -2.77 0.60
C THR A 115 -6.05 -3.51 0.14
N LEU A 116 -6.04 -3.96 -1.10
CA LEU A 116 -7.03 -4.89 -1.62
C LEU A 116 -6.52 -6.34 -1.59
N ASP A 117 -5.26 -6.55 -1.22
CA ASP A 117 -4.63 -7.86 -1.13
C ASP A 117 -4.80 -8.44 0.27
N HIS A 118 -5.98 -8.99 0.53
CA HIS A 118 -6.26 -9.61 1.84
C HIS A 118 -5.55 -10.94 2.00
N ARG A 119 -5.22 -11.61 0.89
CA ARG A 119 -4.58 -12.92 0.93
C ARG A 119 -3.20 -12.86 1.58
N HIS A 120 -2.34 -11.98 1.11
CA HIS A 120 -0.97 -11.88 1.62
C HIS A 120 -0.93 -11.27 3.01
N PHE A 121 -1.60 -10.15 3.21
CA PHE A 121 -1.49 -9.40 4.47
C PHE A 121 -2.24 -10.05 5.63
N ALA A 122 -3.24 -10.90 5.37
CA ALA A 122 -3.94 -11.62 6.43
C ALA A 122 -3.11 -12.80 6.98
N VAL A 123 -2.22 -13.37 6.16
CA VAL A 123 -1.41 -14.53 6.54
C VAL A 123 -0.16 -14.13 7.33
N VAL A 124 0.45 -13.00 6.96
CA VAL A 124 1.70 -12.55 7.56
C VAL A 124 1.48 -12.16 9.04
N ARG A 125 2.44 -12.54 9.88
CA ARG A 125 2.45 -12.18 11.30
C ARG A 125 3.49 -11.08 11.53
N PRO A 126 3.05 -9.82 11.66
CA PRO A 126 4.01 -8.73 11.93
C PRO A 126 4.56 -8.80 13.35
N ASN A 127 5.70 -8.13 13.58
CA ASN A 127 6.39 -8.18 14.87
C ASN A 127 5.71 -7.34 15.96
N HIS A 128 4.95 -6.30 15.58
CA HIS A 128 4.45 -5.28 16.51
C HIS A 128 2.96 -5.40 16.84
N THR A 129 2.24 -6.26 16.13
CA THR A 129 0.80 -6.48 16.34
C THR A 129 0.44 -7.91 15.98
N ARG A 130 -0.71 -8.38 16.43
CA ARG A 130 -1.18 -9.74 16.12
C ARG A 130 -1.48 -9.93 14.64
N ALA A 131 -2.13 -8.93 14.05
CA ALA A 131 -2.50 -8.93 12.65
C ALA A 131 -2.76 -7.49 12.23
N PHE A 132 -2.62 -7.23 10.93
CA PHE A 132 -2.99 -5.93 10.39
C PHE A 132 -4.51 -5.79 10.25
N ALA A 133 -5.01 -4.58 10.48
CA ALA A 133 -6.35 -4.21 10.03
C ALA A 133 -6.24 -3.77 8.56
N LEU A 134 -6.93 -4.48 7.68
CA LEU A 134 -6.85 -4.25 6.24
C LEU A 134 -8.06 -3.41 5.79
N LEU A 135 -7.78 -2.28 5.14
CA LEU A 135 -8.77 -1.31 4.73
C LEU A 135 -8.71 -1.09 3.21
N PRO A 136 -9.86 -0.91 2.51
CA PRO A 136 -11.20 -1.04 3.05
C PRO A 136 -11.51 -2.49 3.42
N GLY A 137 -12.44 -2.70 4.33
CA GLY A 137 -12.87 -4.05 4.68
C GLY A 137 -13.46 -4.78 3.48
N SER A 138 -13.42 -6.12 3.50
CA SER A 138 -13.87 -6.94 2.36
C SER A 138 -15.33 -6.69 1.99
N GLU A 139 -16.17 -6.29 2.93
CA GLU A 139 -17.59 -6.00 2.68
C GLU A 139 -17.79 -4.68 1.94
N ALA A 140 -16.81 -3.80 1.90
CA ALA A 140 -16.92 -2.48 1.26
C ALA A 140 -16.68 -2.52 -0.25
N VAL A 141 -16.27 -3.67 -0.79
CA VAL A 141 -15.87 -3.82 -2.20
C VAL A 141 -16.81 -4.78 -2.94
#